data_be6d8e406514ebc55e0666a4dba5b7c3
#
_entry.id   be6d8e406514ebc55e0666a4dba5b7c3
#
_cell.length_a   1.000
_cell.length_b   1.000
_cell.length_c   1.000
_cell.angle_alpha   90.00
_cell.angle_beta   90.00
_cell.angle_gamma   90.00
#
_symmetry.space_group_name_H-M   'P 1'
#
loop_
_entity.id
_entity.type
_entity.pdbx_description
1 polymer ?
#
loop_
_entity_poly.entity_id
_entity_poly.type
_entity_poly.pdbx_seq_one_letter_code
_entity_poly.pdbx_strand_id
1 'polypeptide(L)'
;MDESSQKEKLPQEIFAVCAMNAVLHTEGVAEMAPLPALSKEIEGTKGVRINETRKGMEIDVYLNVRFGAKIPDTAWKIQENVKHRLEDLTNAKITQVNIHIMGVTGDPDAKGN
;
A
#
# COMPACT_ATOMS: atom_id res chain seq x y z
N MET A 1 17.08 24.51 -15.32
CA MET A 1 16.71 23.94 -15.26
C MET A 1 16.99 23.00 -14.81
N ASP A 2 16.42 22.57 -14.57
CA ASP A 2 16.89 21.88 -13.89
C ASP A 2 16.34 20.58 -13.95
N GLU A 3 17.05 19.72 -14.49
CA GLU A 3 16.65 18.44 -14.70
C GLU A 3 16.36 17.70 -13.46
N SER A 4 17.04 18.03 -12.41
CA SER A 4 16.85 17.29 -11.21
C SER A 4 15.50 17.56 -10.61
N SER A 5 14.94 18.74 -10.79
CA SER A 5 13.63 18.98 -10.27
C SER A 5 12.58 18.18 -11.00
N GLN A 6 12.79 17.92 -12.26
CA GLN A 6 11.86 17.11 -12.99
C GLN A 6 11.91 15.66 -12.59
N LYS A 7 13.09 15.16 -12.30
CA LYS A 7 13.22 13.80 -11.89
C LYS A 7 12.53 13.52 -10.60
N GLU A 8 12.44 14.53 -9.76
CA GLU A 8 11.88 14.31 -8.46
C GLU A 8 10.39 14.40 -8.42
N LYS A 9 9.77 14.76 -9.53
CA LYS A 9 8.34 14.98 -9.49
C LYS A 9 7.58 13.92 -10.23
N LEU A 10 7.56 12.73 -9.66
CA LEU A 10 6.78 11.68 -10.23
C LEU A 10 5.30 11.87 -9.86
N PRO A 11 4.39 11.53 -10.74
CA PRO A 11 2.99 11.62 -10.42
C PRO A 11 2.61 10.73 -9.26
N GLN A 12 1.62 11.17 -8.50
CA GLN A 12 1.16 10.42 -7.35
C GLN A 12 0.67 9.04 -7.75
N GLU A 13 0.12 8.90 -8.96
CA GLU A 13 -0.37 7.62 -9.44
C GLU A 13 0.73 6.56 -9.50
N ILE A 14 1.94 6.98 -9.81
CA ILE A 14 3.04 6.02 -9.88
C ILE A 14 3.36 5.46 -8.51
N PHE A 15 3.41 6.32 -7.51
CA PHE A 15 3.64 5.85 -6.15
C PHE A 15 2.51 4.95 -5.69
N ALA A 16 1.28 5.31 -6.03
CA ALA A 16 0.14 4.54 -5.59
C ALA A 16 0.11 3.16 -6.21
N VAL A 17 0.41 3.07 -7.50
CA VAL A 17 0.43 1.77 -8.17
C VAL A 17 1.53 0.90 -7.60
N CYS A 18 2.69 1.47 -7.35
CA CYS A 18 3.79 0.70 -6.77
C CYS A 18 3.47 0.23 -5.37
N ALA A 19 2.83 1.09 -4.58
CA ALA A 19 2.44 0.69 -3.23
C ALA A 19 1.41 -0.43 -3.28
N MET A 20 0.42 -0.30 -4.15
CA MET A 20 -0.62 -1.32 -4.28
C MET A 20 -0.01 -2.65 -4.68
N ASN A 21 0.89 -2.63 -5.66
CA ASN A 21 1.53 -3.87 -6.10
C ASN A 21 2.37 -4.49 -4.99
N ALA A 22 3.06 -3.67 -4.21
CA ALA A 22 3.84 -4.20 -3.10
C ALA A 22 2.94 -4.89 -2.08
N VAL A 23 1.77 -4.30 -1.81
CA VAL A 23 0.82 -4.91 -0.90
C VAL A 23 0.32 -6.24 -1.46
N LEU A 24 -0.07 -6.24 -2.74
CA LEU A 24 -0.65 -7.44 -3.33
C LEU A 24 0.34 -8.57 -3.46
N HIS A 25 1.63 -8.26 -3.48
CA HIS A 25 2.64 -9.31 -3.56
C HIS A 25 3.11 -9.76 -2.18
N THR A 26 2.50 -9.28 -1.12
CA THR A 26 2.87 -9.69 0.22
C THR A 26 2.06 -10.91 0.61
N GLU A 27 2.75 -11.90 1.15
CA GLU A 27 2.11 -13.12 1.59
C GLU A 27 1.10 -12.81 2.69
N GLY A 28 -0.08 -13.40 2.61
CA GLY A 28 -1.14 -13.16 3.59
C GLY A 28 -2.16 -12.13 3.14
N VAL A 29 -1.86 -11.37 2.10
CA VAL A 29 -2.81 -10.39 1.59
C VAL A 29 -3.75 -11.05 0.60
N ALA A 30 -5.05 -10.80 0.76
CA ALA A 30 -6.03 -11.35 -0.16
C ALA A 30 -6.36 -10.37 -1.28
N GLU A 31 -6.62 -9.13 -0.93
CA GLU A 31 -7.05 -8.14 -1.92
C GLU A 31 -7.01 -6.77 -1.30
N MET A 32 -7.02 -5.74 -2.14
CA MET A 32 -7.16 -4.38 -1.62
C MET A 32 -8.60 -4.15 -1.22
N ALA A 33 -8.79 -3.25 -0.26
CA ALA A 33 -10.12 -2.82 0.17
C ALA A 33 -10.30 -1.35 -0.22
N PRO A 34 -11.52 -0.90 -0.39
CA PRO A 34 -11.73 0.50 -0.80
C PRO A 34 -11.34 1.47 0.32
N LEU A 35 -10.99 2.67 -0.08
CA LEU A 35 -10.77 3.75 0.88
C LEU A 35 -12.09 4.09 1.57
N PRO A 36 -12.00 4.79 2.71
CA PRO A 36 -13.24 5.22 3.39
C PRO A 36 -14.14 6.02 2.46
N ALA A 37 -15.41 6.03 2.79
CA ALA A 37 -16.47 6.51 1.91
C ALA A 37 -16.25 7.91 1.33
N LEU A 38 -15.70 8.81 2.08
CA LEU A 38 -15.53 10.18 1.60
C LEU A 38 -14.19 10.42 0.94
N SER A 39 -13.36 9.39 0.85
CA SER A 39 -12.06 9.51 0.20
C SER A 39 -12.16 9.11 -1.25
N LYS A 40 -11.32 9.72 -2.07
CA LYS A 40 -11.31 9.42 -3.48
C LYS A 40 -10.15 8.52 -3.81
N GLU A 41 -10.42 7.44 -4.54
CA GLU A 41 -9.36 6.54 -4.97
C GLU A 41 -8.46 7.24 -5.96
N ILE A 42 -7.17 6.93 -5.90
CA ILE A 42 -6.23 7.43 -6.89
C ILE A 42 -6.44 6.61 -8.15
N GLU A 43 -6.53 7.29 -9.27
CA GLU A 43 -6.86 6.63 -10.53
C GLU A 43 -5.92 5.46 -10.79
N GLY A 44 -6.48 4.31 -11.15
CA GLY A 44 -5.70 3.13 -11.43
C GLY A 44 -5.37 2.31 -10.19
N THR A 45 -5.80 2.73 -9.01
CA THR A 45 -5.52 1.97 -7.79
C THR A 45 -6.76 1.87 -6.93
N LYS A 46 -6.64 1.02 -5.92
CA LYS A 46 -7.69 0.86 -4.94
C LYS A 46 -7.03 0.73 -3.58
N GLY A 47 -7.55 1.46 -2.62
CA GLY A 47 -7.12 1.30 -1.24
C GLY A 47 -5.79 1.94 -0.90
N VAL A 48 -5.31 2.86 -1.71
CA VAL A 48 -4.05 3.54 -1.42
C VAL A 48 -4.29 5.03 -1.31
N ARG A 49 -3.76 5.62 -0.27
CA ARG A 49 -3.81 7.07 -0.10
C ARG A 49 -2.40 7.56 0.20
N ILE A 50 -2.01 8.65 -0.43
CA ILE A 50 -0.67 9.20 -0.28
C ILE A 50 -0.78 10.61 0.24
N ASN A 51 -0.02 10.92 1.26
CA ASN A 51 0.02 12.22 1.85
C ASN A 51 1.45 12.72 1.90
N GLU A 52 1.74 13.78 1.16
CA GLU A 52 3.08 14.33 1.13
C GLU A 52 3.22 15.37 2.22
N THR A 53 4.27 15.25 3.03
CA THR A 53 4.53 16.20 4.10
C THR A 53 5.92 16.75 3.94
N ARG A 54 6.28 17.72 4.75
CA ARG A 54 7.61 18.25 4.73
C ARG A 54 8.66 17.22 5.07
N LYS A 55 8.30 16.24 5.87
CA LYS A 55 9.27 15.23 6.30
C LYS A 55 9.38 14.08 5.34
N GLY A 56 8.44 13.97 4.42
CA GLY A 56 8.44 12.88 3.47
C GLY A 56 7.02 12.47 3.15
N MET A 57 6.87 11.22 2.76
CA MET A 57 5.60 10.73 2.27
C MET A 57 5.02 9.73 3.25
N GLU A 58 3.74 9.89 3.54
CA GLU A 58 2.99 8.93 4.36
C GLU A 58 2.04 8.20 3.45
N ILE A 59 1.91 6.91 3.66
CA ILE A 59 1.09 6.09 2.81
C ILE A 59 0.12 5.30 3.65
N ASP A 60 -1.16 5.35 3.27
CA ASP A 60 -2.17 4.50 3.89
C ASP A 60 -2.57 3.43 2.90
N VAL A 61 -2.64 2.19 3.34
CA VAL A 61 -3.11 1.10 2.49
C VAL A 61 -4.23 0.36 3.21
N TYR A 62 -5.27 0.05 2.46
CA TYR A 62 -6.47 -0.61 2.98
C TYR A 62 -6.60 -1.94 2.26
N LEU A 63 -6.74 -3.02 3.01
CA LEU A 63 -6.71 -4.34 2.41
C LEU A 63 -7.44 -5.37 3.27
N ASN A 64 -7.67 -6.51 2.69
CA ASN A 64 -8.17 -7.68 3.42
C ASN A 64 -7.07 -8.72 3.43
N VAL A 65 -6.99 -9.48 4.51
CA VAL A 65 -6.01 -10.56 4.62
C VAL A 65 -6.70 -11.89 4.40
N ARG A 66 -5.92 -12.91 4.06
CA ARG A 66 -6.46 -14.25 3.89
C ARG A 66 -6.76 -14.87 5.22
N PHE A 67 -7.77 -15.69 5.26
CA PHE A 67 -8.07 -16.45 6.45
C PHE A 67 -6.83 -17.25 6.85
N GLY A 68 -6.48 -17.19 8.10
CA GLY A 68 -5.31 -17.90 8.60
C GLY A 68 -4.03 -17.11 8.56
N ALA A 69 -4.04 -15.93 7.95
CA ALA A 69 -2.84 -15.11 7.94
C ALA A 69 -2.55 -14.59 9.33
N LYS A 70 -1.28 -14.51 9.67
CA LYS A 70 -0.87 -13.95 10.93
C LYS A 70 -0.78 -12.45 10.78
N ILE A 71 -1.75 -11.76 11.34
CA ILE A 71 -1.91 -10.34 11.08
C ILE A 71 -0.69 -9.50 11.43
N PRO A 72 -0.06 -9.65 12.59
CA PRO A 72 1.12 -8.84 12.87
C PRO A 72 2.25 -9.08 11.89
N ASP A 73 2.47 -10.33 11.49
CA ASP A 73 3.52 -10.65 10.53
C ASP A 73 3.21 -10.08 9.17
N THR A 74 1.95 -10.21 8.75
CA THR A 74 1.53 -9.71 7.45
C THR A 74 1.67 -8.20 7.40
N ALA A 75 1.23 -7.52 8.46
CA ALA A 75 1.33 -6.07 8.52
C ALA A 75 2.79 -5.60 8.45
N TRP A 76 3.66 -6.29 9.18
CA TRP A 76 5.07 -5.92 9.14
C TRP A 76 5.66 -6.10 7.75
N LYS A 77 5.32 -7.20 7.09
CA LYS A 77 5.82 -7.46 5.74
C LYS A 77 5.31 -6.42 4.75
N ILE A 78 4.05 -6.04 4.88
CA ILE A 78 3.48 -5.01 4.02
C ILE A 78 4.27 -3.72 4.19
N GLN A 79 4.49 -3.33 5.43
CA GLN A 79 5.19 -2.10 5.73
C GLN A 79 6.57 -2.08 5.09
N GLU A 80 7.32 -3.17 5.26
CA GLU A 80 8.65 -3.26 4.70
C GLU A 80 8.63 -3.29 3.17
N ASN A 81 7.70 -4.03 2.59
CA ASN A 81 7.64 -4.14 1.14
C ASN A 81 7.28 -2.81 0.50
N VAL A 82 6.30 -2.11 1.05
CA VAL A 82 5.89 -0.82 0.50
C VAL A 82 7.04 0.18 0.62
N LYS A 83 7.62 0.25 1.81
CA LYS A 83 8.69 1.21 2.04
C LYS A 83 9.86 0.97 1.11
N HIS A 84 10.34 -0.25 1.03
CA HIS A 84 11.49 -0.56 0.19
C HIS A 84 11.20 -0.33 -1.28
N ARG A 85 10.03 -0.74 -1.72
CA ARG A 85 9.69 -0.60 -3.13
C ARG A 85 9.65 0.86 -3.53
N LEU A 86 9.07 1.69 -2.71
CA LEU A 86 8.96 3.10 -3.05
C LEU A 86 10.28 3.83 -2.92
N GLU A 87 11.07 3.48 -1.93
CA GLU A 87 12.38 4.12 -1.76
C GLU A 87 13.34 3.70 -2.86
N ASP A 88 13.21 2.48 -3.37
CA ASP A 88 14.02 2.06 -4.48
C ASP A 88 13.63 2.74 -5.78
N LEU A 89 12.35 3.01 -5.93
CA LEU A 89 11.85 3.60 -7.16
C LEU A 89 12.23 5.07 -7.27
N THR A 90 12.30 5.75 -6.15
CA THR A 90 12.54 7.18 -6.15
C THR A 90 13.46 7.52 -4.99
N ASN A 91 13.82 8.79 -4.90
CA ASN A 91 14.57 9.24 -3.74
C ASN A 91 13.66 9.76 -2.64
N ALA A 92 12.38 9.52 -2.77
CA ALA A 92 11.44 10.00 -1.76
C ALA A 92 11.66 9.26 -0.46
N LYS A 93 11.49 9.95 0.62
CA LYS A 93 11.57 9.34 1.92
C LYS A 93 10.18 8.93 2.35
N ILE A 94 10.02 7.68 2.74
CA ILE A 94 8.75 7.18 3.24
C ILE A 94 8.80 7.22 4.75
N THR A 95 8.02 8.11 5.32
CA THR A 95 8.08 8.32 6.77
C THR A 95 7.12 7.43 7.53
N GLN A 96 6.07 6.96 6.87
CA GLN A 96 5.09 6.16 7.57
C GLN A 96 4.26 5.37 6.57
N VAL A 97 4.02 4.11 6.88
CA VAL A 97 3.09 3.27 6.12
C VAL A 97 2.04 2.80 7.11
N ASN A 98 0.83 3.28 6.95
CA ASN A 98 -0.29 2.94 7.84
C ASN A 98 -1.11 1.86 7.19
N ILE A 99 -1.23 0.74 7.86
CA ILE A 99 -1.87 -0.44 7.30
C ILE A 99 -3.22 -0.63 7.95
N HIS A 100 -4.26 -0.64 7.13
CA HIS A 100 -5.63 -0.77 7.61
C HIS A 100 -6.21 -2.08 7.11
N ILE A 101 -6.27 -3.07 7.99
CA ILE A 101 -6.82 -4.35 7.64
C ILE A 101 -8.31 -4.31 7.88
N MET A 102 -9.06 -4.38 6.80
CA MET A 102 -10.49 -4.14 6.85
C MET A 102 -11.29 -5.41 7.05
N GLY A 103 -10.73 -6.54 6.71
CA GLY A 103 -11.46 -7.79 6.88
C GLY A 103 -10.60 -8.98 6.53
N VAL A 104 -11.22 -10.15 6.64
CA VAL A 104 -10.58 -11.42 6.37
C VAL A 104 -11.36 -12.07 5.24
N THR A 105 -10.64 -12.52 4.23
CA THR A 105 -11.25 -13.15 3.08
C THR A 105 -10.93 -14.63 3.09
N GLY A 106 -11.88 -15.42 2.67
CA GLY A 106 -11.71 -16.85 2.65
C GLY A 106 -12.44 -17.46 3.82
N ASP A 107 -13.03 -18.60 3.56
CA ASP A 107 -13.84 -19.27 4.54
C ASP A 107 -13.16 -20.59 4.85
N PRO A 108 -12.87 -20.86 6.11
CA PRO A 108 -12.24 -22.12 6.44
C PRO A 108 -13.05 -23.31 6.00
N ASP A 109 -14.37 -23.16 5.92
CA ASP A 109 -15.19 -24.25 5.49
C ASP A 109 -15.14 -24.50 4.02
N ALA A 110 -14.75 -23.52 3.25
CA ALA A 110 -14.75 -23.67 1.81
C ALA A 110 -13.79 -24.71 1.34
N LYS A 111 -12.69 -24.93 2.04
CA LYS A 111 -11.82 -25.94 1.62
C LYS A 111 -11.94 -27.12 2.44
N GLY A 112 -12.66 -27.11 3.49
CA GLY A 112 -12.88 -28.29 4.27
C GLY A 112 -13.83 -29.23 3.64
N ASN A 113 -14.40 -28.87 2.60
CA ASN A 113 -15.35 -29.72 2.03
C ASN A 113 -14.98 -30.60 1.06
#